data_04938c834ffbd09355df9438fbd90b98
#
_entry.id   04938c834ffbd09355df9438fbd90b98
#
_cell.length_a   1.000
_cell.length_b   1.000
_cell.length_c   1.000
_cell.angle_alpha   90.00
_cell.angle_beta   90.00
_cell.angle_gamma   90.00
#
_symmetry.space_group_name_H-M   'P 1'
#
loop_
_entity.id
_entity.type
_entity.pdbx_description
1 polymer ?
#
loop_
_entity_poly.entity_id
_entity_poly.type
_entity_poly.pdbx_seq_one_letter_code
_entity_poly.pdbx_strand_id
1 'polypeptide(L)'
;MQQPSQWRRRGTFLVLLALCLLLAGCSSALMDPKGDVGEAQRSLILSAFGLMLIVVIPVIVLTIAFGWHYRRNNTVAQYLPDWAHSNVIEGIVWLVPVVIVGILAVITWRSSHELDPHRPLESDVPTLEIQAVSLDWKWLFIYPEQGVASVNEMAIPVDTPVRIRVTSGSVMNSLFIPRLGTQIYAMAGMDNDVHLIGNEIGTYWGRSTNYSGAGFAGMVFDAYVTSDEDFDAWIADVAASPDALTYPEGYSELAERSSFVPVQYFSDVTPEFYERLVSSFHTGTDPETDTQDADRAPAVDTNEAYQTTENQEDEVEDDQLISNEAGG
;
A
#
# COMPACT_ATOMS: atom_id res chain seq x y z
N MET A 1 30.83 -43.84 21.02
CA MET A 1 30.28 -42.72 20.26
C MET A 1 28.79 -42.95 19.96
N GLN A 2 27.89 -42.30 20.73
CA GLN A 2 26.46 -42.48 20.53
C GLN A 2 26.03 -41.65 19.29
N GLN A 3 25.48 -42.32 18.28
CA GLN A 3 24.87 -41.64 17.13
C GLN A 3 23.68 -40.79 17.62
N PRO A 4 23.59 -39.49 17.20
CA PRO A 4 22.44 -38.67 17.56
C PRO A 4 21.18 -39.30 16.96
N SER A 5 20.18 -39.52 17.81
CA SER A 5 18.92 -40.15 17.44
C SER A 5 18.30 -39.49 16.22
N GLN A 6 17.72 -40.24 15.30
CA GLN A 6 17.08 -39.73 14.07
C GLN A 6 16.03 -38.66 14.35
N TRP A 7 15.43 -38.65 15.53
CA TRP A 7 14.49 -37.65 15.99
C TRP A 7 15.11 -36.26 16.18
N ARG A 8 16.33 -36.20 16.69
CA ARG A 8 17.08 -34.92 16.83
C ARG A 8 17.43 -34.34 15.47
N ARG A 9 17.83 -35.19 14.52
CA ARG A 9 18.14 -34.74 13.14
C ARG A 9 16.88 -34.23 12.44
N ARG A 10 15.73 -34.90 12.60
CA ARG A 10 14.43 -34.46 12.02
C ARG A 10 13.98 -33.15 12.65
N GLY A 11 14.14 -32.97 13.98
CA GLY A 11 13.81 -31.71 14.66
C GLY A 11 14.70 -30.54 14.16
N THR A 12 16.00 -30.76 14.04
CA THR A 12 16.93 -29.74 13.51
C THR A 12 16.59 -29.39 12.05
N PHE A 13 16.27 -30.38 11.22
CA PHE A 13 15.88 -30.15 9.84
C PHE A 13 14.58 -29.35 9.72
N LEU A 14 13.56 -29.63 10.53
CA LEU A 14 12.30 -28.88 10.57
C LEU A 14 12.51 -27.42 11.05
N VAL A 15 13.39 -27.21 12.04
CA VAL A 15 13.74 -25.86 12.51
C VAL A 15 14.49 -25.09 11.42
N LEU A 16 15.44 -25.71 10.74
CA LEU A 16 16.15 -25.08 9.61
C LEU A 16 15.23 -24.79 8.43
N LEU A 17 14.32 -25.70 8.10
CA LEU A 17 13.33 -25.49 7.06
C LEU A 17 12.38 -24.33 7.40
N ALA A 18 11.88 -24.28 8.65
CA ALA A 18 11.06 -23.17 9.12
C ALA A 18 11.81 -21.84 9.09
N LEU A 19 13.09 -21.84 9.47
CA LEU A 19 13.94 -20.65 9.40
C LEU A 19 14.17 -20.19 7.96
N CYS A 20 14.39 -21.11 7.02
CA CYS A 20 14.50 -20.81 5.58
C CYS A 20 13.20 -20.27 4.99
N LEU A 21 12.03 -20.81 5.41
CA LEU A 21 10.72 -20.31 5.00
C LEU A 21 10.43 -18.91 5.53
N LEU A 22 10.90 -18.58 6.73
CA LEU A 22 10.79 -17.23 7.29
C LEU A 22 11.68 -16.21 6.55
N LEU A 23 12.81 -16.65 5.96
CA LEU A 23 13.69 -15.79 5.17
C LEU A 23 13.19 -15.57 3.74
N ALA A 24 12.32 -16.42 3.21
CA ALA A 24 11.79 -16.29 1.85
C ALA A 24 10.72 -15.18 1.68
N GLY A 25 10.26 -14.57 2.78
CA GLY A 25 9.21 -13.51 2.76
C GLY A 25 9.71 -12.08 2.54
N CYS A 26 10.99 -11.85 2.24
CA CYS A 26 11.60 -10.51 2.29
C CYS A 26 11.46 -9.65 1.01
N SER A 27 10.63 -10.02 0.03
CA SER A 27 10.41 -9.21 -1.18
C SER A 27 9.16 -8.31 -1.11
N SER A 28 8.79 -7.86 0.08
CA SER A 28 7.71 -6.87 0.22
C SER A 28 8.12 -5.53 -0.39
N ALA A 29 7.21 -4.87 -1.12
CA ALA A 29 7.45 -3.56 -1.72
C ALA A 29 7.98 -2.51 -0.72
N LEU A 30 7.50 -2.56 0.54
CA LEU A 30 7.96 -1.70 1.63
C LEU A 30 9.39 -2.02 2.13
N MET A 31 9.90 -3.25 1.86
CA MET A 31 11.26 -3.64 2.25
C MET A 31 12.28 -3.45 1.12
N ASP A 32 11.82 -3.11 -0.08
CA ASP A 32 12.62 -2.78 -1.26
C ASP A 32 12.12 -1.47 -1.89
N PRO A 33 12.23 -0.34 -1.14
CA PRO A 33 11.81 0.97 -1.62
C PRO A 33 12.74 1.44 -2.75
N LYS A 34 12.19 2.29 -3.61
CA LYS A 34 12.83 2.86 -4.80
C LYS A 34 12.68 4.39 -4.86
N GLY A 35 12.42 5.00 -3.70
CA GLY A 35 12.31 6.44 -3.52
C GLY A 35 12.72 6.85 -2.11
N ASP A 36 13.17 8.10 -1.94
CA ASP A 36 13.70 8.64 -0.69
C ASP A 36 12.73 8.50 0.49
N VAL A 37 11.45 8.82 0.27
CA VAL A 37 10.42 8.70 1.29
C VAL A 37 10.22 7.25 1.70
N GLY A 38 10.18 6.34 0.73
CA GLY A 38 10.07 4.90 0.96
C GLY A 38 11.26 4.34 1.76
N GLU A 39 12.49 4.80 1.47
CA GLU A 39 13.70 4.37 2.19
C GLU A 39 13.68 4.85 3.64
N ALA A 40 13.30 6.09 3.88
CA ALA A 40 13.13 6.64 5.22
C ALA A 40 12.06 5.86 6.01
N GLN A 41 10.93 5.53 5.42
CA GLN A 41 9.89 4.71 6.05
C GLN A 41 10.38 3.30 6.39
N ARG A 42 11.12 2.63 5.48
CA ARG A 42 11.75 1.34 5.77
C ARG A 42 12.69 1.42 6.96
N SER A 43 13.52 2.45 7.03
CA SER A 43 14.45 2.68 8.14
C SER A 43 13.71 2.83 9.48
N LEU A 44 12.60 3.58 9.49
CA LEU A 44 11.73 3.71 10.66
C LEU A 44 11.11 2.40 11.11
N ILE A 45 10.57 1.63 10.16
CA ILE A 45 9.97 0.31 10.45
C ILE A 45 11.01 -0.60 11.09
N LEU A 46 12.21 -0.70 10.51
CA LEU A 46 13.28 -1.55 11.02
C LEU A 46 13.78 -1.09 12.38
N SER A 47 13.90 0.22 12.61
CA SER A 47 14.32 0.79 13.89
C SER A 47 13.30 0.53 14.99
N ALA A 48 12.00 0.77 14.72
CA ALA A 48 10.93 0.51 15.66
C ALA A 48 10.81 -1.01 15.98
N PHE A 49 10.92 -1.85 14.95
CA PHE A 49 10.92 -3.30 15.11
C PHE A 49 12.11 -3.79 15.95
N GLY A 50 13.32 -3.26 15.68
CA GLY A 50 14.51 -3.57 16.45
C GLY A 50 14.38 -3.22 17.94
N LEU A 51 13.84 -2.04 18.25
CA LEU A 51 13.57 -1.63 19.63
C LEU A 51 12.54 -2.54 20.31
N MET A 52 11.50 -2.94 19.59
CA MET A 52 10.49 -3.86 20.11
C MET A 52 11.07 -5.24 20.42
N LEU A 53 12.01 -5.74 19.59
CA LEU A 53 12.66 -7.04 19.80
C LEU A 53 13.49 -7.10 21.08
N ILE A 54 13.99 -5.96 21.58
CA ILE A 54 14.71 -5.90 22.88
C ILE A 54 13.85 -6.39 24.04
N VAL A 55 12.54 -6.20 23.96
CA VAL A 55 11.57 -6.71 24.97
C VAL A 55 11.05 -8.08 24.58
N VAL A 56 10.65 -8.27 23.33
CA VAL A 56 9.96 -9.49 22.88
C VAL A 56 10.87 -10.73 22.98
N ILE A 57 12.13 -10.61 22.55
CA ILE A 57 13.07 -11.76 22.59
C ILE A 57 13.32 -12.25 24.03
N PRO A 58 13.68 -11.39 25.02
CA PRO A 58 13.82 -11.83 26.39
C PRO A 58 12.53 -12.47 26.97
N VAL A 59 11.37 -11.91 26.66
CA VAL A 59 10.09 -12.47 27.14
C VAL A 59 9.87 -13.88 26.59
N ILE A 60 10.08 -14.10 25.28
CA ILE A 60 9.97 -15.42 24.67
C ILE A 60 10.98 -16.39 25.28
N VAL A 61 12.25 -15.98 25.39
CA VAL A 61 13.33 -16.80 25.95
C VAL A 61 13.03 -17.17 27.39
N LEU A 62 12.63 -16.22 28.23
CA LEU A 62 12.30 -16.47 29.64
C LEU A 62 11.07 -17.35 29.78
N THR A 63 10.04 -17.16 28.96
CA THR A 63 8.84 -18.00 28.96
C THR A 63 9.19 -19.46 28.66
N ILE A 64 9.99 -19.70 27.62
CA ILE A 64 10.43 -21.06 27.26
C ILE A 64 11.36 -21.62 28.35
N ALA A 65 12.30 -20.82 28.85
CA ALA A 65 13.25 -21.23 29.87
C ALA A 65 12.55 -21.62 31.18
N PHE A 66 11.59 -20.80 31.63
CA PHE A 66 10.83 -21.12 32.84
C PHE A 66 9.90 -22.32 32.66
N GLY A 67 9.21 -22.40 31.52
CA GLY A 67 8.38 -23.57 31.19
C GLY A 67 9.19 -24.87 31.17
N TRP A 68 10.43 -24.80 30.68
CA TRP A 68 11.35 -25.94 30.67
C TRP A 68 11.95 -26.22 32.05
N HIS A 69 12.38 -25.19 32.79
CA HIS A 69 13.05 -25.31 34.09
C HIS A 69 12.08 -25.83 35.18
N TYR A 70 10.86 -25.33 35.24
CA TYR A 70 9.87 -25.71 36.23
C TYR A 70 8.93 -26.83 35.77
N ARG A 71 9.33 -27.60 34.75
CA ARG A 71 8.54 -28.78 34.34
C ARG A 71 8.46 -29.83 35.43
N ARG A 72 7.35 -30.57 35.50
CA ARG A 72 7.04 -31.58 36.54
C ARG A 72 8.16 -32.59 36.78
N ASN A 73 8.94 -32.96 35.77
CA ASN A 73 9.99 -33.97 35.86
C ASN A 73 11.36 -33.40 36.26
N ASN A 74 11.48 -32.10 36.51
CA ASN A 74 12.73 -31.48 36.94
C ASN A 74 12.83 -31.47 38.46
N THR A 75 13.73 -32.26 39.00
CA THR A 75 13.97 -32.38 40.46
C THR A 75 15.03 -31.40 40.99
N VAL A 76 15.68 -30.61 40.06
CA VAL A 76 16.72 -29.63 40.42
C VAL A 76 16.14 -28.26 40.71
N ALA A 77 14.94 -27.97 40.19
CA ALA A 77 14.27 -26.70 40.41
C ALA A 77 13.87 -26.55 41.90
N GLN A 78 14.32 -25.46 42.53
CA GLN A 78 13.89 -25.13 43.89
C GLN A 78 12.43 -24.66 43.88
N TYR A 79 11.64 -25.25 44.77
CA TYR A 79 10.27 -24.81 45.02
C TYR A 79 10.30 -23.70 46.10
N LEU A 80 9.98 -22.46 45.72
CA LEU A 80 9.96 -21.28 46.58
C LEU A 80 8.54 -20.67 46.62
N PRO A 81 7.59 -21.26 47.37
CA PRO A 81 6.19 -20.83 47.35
C PRO A 81 5.97 -19.43 47.93
N ASP A 82 6.86 -18.97 48.81
CA ASP A 82 6.75 -17.67 49.47
C ASP A 82 7.43 -16.52 48.69
N TRP A 83 8.01 -16.83 47.54
CA TRP A 83 8.63 -15.78 46.69
C TRP A 83 7.53 -14.98 45.96
N ALA A 84 7.21 -13.79 46.47
CA ALA A 84 6.13 -12.97 45.95
C ALA A 84 6.57 -11.84 45.02
N HIS A 85 7.71 -11.19 45.31
CA HIS A 85 8.20 -10.05 44.54
C HIS A 85 9.71 -9.82 44.72
N SER A 86 10.27 -8.99 43.78
CA SER A 86 11.64 -8.50 43.87
C SER A 86 11.68 -7.09 43.35
N ASN A 87 12.02 -6.13 44.18
CA ASN A 87 12.10 -4.68 43.82
C ASN A 87 13.07 -4.43 42.67
N VAL A 88 14.16 -5.22 42.56
CA VAL A 88 15.15 -5.07 41.49
C VAL A 88 14.57 -5.53 40.14
N ILE A 89 13.93 -6.71 40.13
CA ILE A 89 13.28 -7.23 38.91
C ILE A 89 12.13 -6.31 38.49
N GLU A 90 11.32 -5.89 39.43
CA GLU A 90 10.22 -4.95 39.20
C GLU A 90 10.73 -3.63 38.62
N GLY A 91 11.78 -3.05 39.21
CA GLY A 91 12.42 -1.84 38.70
C GLY A 91 12.90 -1.99 37.25
N ILE A 92 13.53 -3.12 36.90
CA ILE A 92 13.99 -3.38 35.53
C ILE A 92 12.80 -3.51 34.56
N VAL A 93 11.78 -4.30 34.95
CA VAL A 93 10.60 -4.58 34.13
C VAL A 93 9.81 -3.28 33.82
N TRP A 94 9.81 -2.31 34.73
CA TRP A 94 9.20 -1.01 34.47
C TRP A 94 10.13 -0.04 33.75
N LEU A 95 11.41 0.03 34.13
CA LEU A 95 12.35 1.01 33.58
C LEU A 95 12.64 0.79 32.10
N VAL A 96 12.87 -0.48 31.68
CA VAL A 96 13.25 -0.78 30.31
C VAL A 96 12.16 -0.37 29.31
N PRO A 97 10.88 -0.74 29.48
CA PRO A 97 9.82 -0.27 28.60
C PRO A 97 9.65 1.26 28.61
N VAL A 98 9.76 1.91 29.75
CA VAL A 98 9.66 3.39 29.85
C VAL A 98 10.74 4.06 28.99
N VAL A 99 11.99 3.57 29.07
CA VAL A 99 13.08 4.10 28.25
C VAL A 99 12.83 3.86 26.76
N ILE A 100 12.36 2.67 26.39
CA ILE A 100 12.06 2.33 24.99
C ILE A 100 10.92 3.22 24.45
N VAL A 101 9.86 3.42 25.23
CA VAL A 101 8.76 4.32 24.84
C VAL A 101 9.27 5.75 24.69
N GLY A 102 10.15 6.22 25.57
CA GLY A 102 10.80 7.53 25.44
C GLY A 102 11.58 7.68 24.14
N ILE A 103 12.37 6.67 23.77
CA ILE A 103 13.11 6.66 22.50
C ILE A 103 12.15 6.65 21.30
N LEU A 104 11.13 5.79 21.34
CA LEU A 104 10.12 5.73 20.28
C LEU A 104 9.37 7.06 20.14
N ALA A 105 9.03 7.72 21.24
CA ALA A 105 8.38 9.02 21.20
C ALA A 105 9.22 10.07 20.47
N VAL A 106 10.54 10.11 20.74
CA VAL A 106 11.46 11.02 20.06
C VAL A 106 11.57 10.68 18.57
N ILE A 107 11.71 9.39 18.22
CA ILE A 107 11.76 8.95 16.82
C ILE A 107 10.46 9.35 16.10
N THR A 108 9.30 9.04 16.69
CA THR A 108 8.00 9.35 16.09
C THR A 108 7.82 10.86 15.90
N TRP A 109 8.18 11.65 16.90
CA TRP A 109 8.08 13.11 16.80
C TRP A 109 8.89 13.66 15.63
N ARG A 110 10.16 13.24 15.51
CA ARG A 110 11.03 13.69 14.42
C ARG A 110 10.54 13.25 13.07
N SER A 111 10.26 11.96 12.93
CA SER A 111 9.84 11.39 11.65
C SER A 111 8.50 11.91 11.17
N SER A 112 7.55 12.22 12.06
CA SER A 112 6.27 12.82 11.66
C SER A 112 6.43 14.21 11.04
N HIS A 113 7.48 14.95 11.42
CA HIS A 113 7.77 16.26 10.83
C HIS A 113 8.67 16.17 9.59
N GLU A 114 9.57 15.19 9.55
CA GLU A 114 10.50 15.00 8.43
C GLU A 114 9.81 14.34 7.23
N LEU A 115 8.86 13.44 7.48
CA LEU A 115 8.14 12.66 6.46
C LEU A 115 6.67 13.12 6.30
N ASP A 116 6.39 14.39 6.59
CA ASP A 116 5.08 14.96 6.29
C ASP A 116 4.86 14.94 4.76
N PRO A 117 3.77 14.30 4.27
CA PRO A 117 3.48 14.22 2.84
C PRO A 117 3.43 15.58 2.14
N HIS A 118 2.98 16.61 2.86
CA HIS A 118 2.84 17.98 2.33
C HIS A 118 4.17 18.76 2.30
N ARG A 119 5.23 18.20 2.88
CA ARG A 119 6.52 18.85 2.89
C ARG A 119 7.23 18.68 1.54
N PRO A 120 7.57 19.77 0.82
CA PRO A 120 8.36 19.69 -0.39
C PRO A 120 9.71 19.00 -0.13
N LEU A 121 10.11 18.15 -1.06
CA LEU A 121 11.41 17.50 -1.03
C LEU A 121 12.48 18.47 -1.54
N GLU A 122 13.60 18.57 -0.82
CA GLU A 122 14.72 19.43 -1.21
C GLU A 122 15.46 18.82 -2.40
N SER A 123 15.54 19.54 -3.53
CA SER A 123 16.26 19.12 -4.72
C SER A 123 16.72 20.33 -5.52
N ASP A 124 17.80 20.18 -6.28
CA ASP A 124 18.27 21.19 -7.23
C ASP A 124 17.51 21.11 -8.59
N VAL A 125 16.69 20.07 -8.78
CA VAL A 125 15.88 19.86 -9.99
C VAL A 125 14.49 20.50 -9.79
N PRO A 126 13.92 21.17 -10.81
CA PRO A 126 12.55 21.68 -10.75
C PRO A 126 11.54 20.56 -10.43
N THR A 127 10.56 20.88 -9.60
CA THR A 127 9.51 19.93 -9.21
C THR A 127 8.51 19.75 -10.35
N LEU A 128 8.27 18.50 -10.76
CA LEU A 128 7.20 18.16 -11.70
C LEU A 128 5.86 18.15 -10.94
N GLU A 129 4.87 18.90 -11.44
CA GLU A 129 3.50 18.85 -10.91
C GLU A 129 2.65 17.86 -11.69
N ILE A 130 1.95 16.99 -10.96
CA ILE A 130 0.95 16.06 -11.49
C ILE A 130 -0.31 16.24 -10.67
N GLN A 131 -1.47 16.21 -11.32
CA GLN A 131 -2.77 16.29 -10.69
C GLN A 131 -3.45 14.93 -10.82
N ALA A 132 -3.78 14.29 -9.70
CA ALA A 132 -4.40 12.97 -9.65
C ALA A 132 -5.85 13.07 -9.19
N VAL A 133 -6.75 12.53 -9.98
CA VAL A 133 -8.19 12.46 -9.66
C VAL A 133 -8.60 11.01 -9.50
N SER A 134 -9.12 10.67 -8.32
CA SER A 134 -9.77 9.39 -8.08
C SER A 134 -11.17 9.42 -8.64
N LEU A 135 -11.50 8.49 -9.53
CA LEU A 135 -12.84 8.27 -10.07
C LEU A 135 -13.36 6.89 -9.61
N ASP A 136 -14.58 6.53 -9.97
CA ASP A 136 -15.15 5.21 -9.65
C ASP A 136 -14.40 4.11 -10.40
N TRP A 137 -13.42 3.59 -9.63
CA TRP A 137 -12.47 2.50 -9.81
C TRP A 137 -11.40 2.70 -10.89
N LYS A 138 -10.99 3.96 -11.14
CA LYS A 138 -9.86 4.33 -11.99
C LYS A 138 -9.16 5.59 -11.47
N TRP A 139 -7.92 5.79 -11.89
CA TRP A 139 -7.14 6.97 -11.61
C TRP A 139 -6.91 7.79 -12.87
N LEU A 140 -7.20 9.07 -12.84
CA LEU A 140 -6.85 10.04 -13.86
C LEU A 140 -5.64 10.83 -13.39
N PHE A 141 -4.59 10.90 -14.21
CA PHE A 141 -3.38 11.69 -13.98
C PHE A 141 -3.29 12.78 -15.05
N ILE A 142 -3.19 14.02 -14.62
CA ILE A 142 -3.10 15.20 -15.48
C ILE A 142 -1.73 15.83 -15.31
N TYR A 143 -1.10 16.19 -16.39
CA TYR A 143 0.19 16.90 -16.46
C TYR A 143 -0.08 18.32 -16.92
N PRO A 144 -0.26 19.29 -16.00
CA PRO A 144 -0.73 20.62 -16.35
C PRO A 144 0.26 21.40 -17.21
N GLU A 145 1.58 21.21 -17.01
CA GLU A 145 2.62 21.85 -17.81
C GLU A 145 2.70 21.32 -19.24
N GLN A 146 2.43 20.02 -19.43
CA GLN A 146 2.45 19.34 -20.72
C GLN A 146 1.08 19.38 -21.42
N GLY A 147 0.01 19.68 -20.70
CA GLY A 147 -1.35 19.76 -21.22
C GLY A 147 -1.97 18.41 -21.58
N VAL A 148 -1.45 17.30 -21.07
CA VAL A 148 -1.89 15.94 -21.39
C VAL A 148 -2.44 15.23 -20.15
N ALA A 149 -3.17 14.12 -20.36
CA ALA A 149 -3.64 13.28 -19.27
C ALA A 149 -3.63 11.79 -19.63
N SER A 150 -3.56 10.94 -18.60
CA SER A 150 -3.60 9.49 -18.72
C SER A 150 -4.52 8.87 -17.66
N VAL A 151 -5.11 7.72 -17.99
CA VAL A 151 -5.92 6.92 -17.07
C VAL A 151 -5.19 5.63 -16.73
N ASN A 152 -5.08 5.32 -15.43
CA ASN A 152 -4.46 4.11 -14.87
C ASN A 152 -2.98 3.91 -15.25
N GLU A 153 -2.30 4.96 -15.64
CA GLU A 153 -0.88 4.99 -15.95
C GLU A 153 -0.30 6.36 -15.66
N MET A 154 0.91 6.43 -15.12
CA MET A 154 1.66 7.66 -14.94
C MET A 154 3.15 7.44 -15.19
N ALA A 155 3.86 8.47 -15.64
CA ALA A 155 5.31 8.45 -15.78
C ALA A 155 5.93 9.63 -15.04
N ILE A 156 7.13 9.42 -14.48
CA ILE A 156 7.94 10.46 -13.82
C ILE A 156 9.41 10.28 -14.17
N PRO A 157 10.18 11.35 -14.31
CA PRO A 157 11.63 11.25 -14.51
C PRO A 157 12.32 10.76 -13.21
N VAL A 158 13.40 10.00 -13.38
CA VAL A 158 14.23 9.53 -12.26
C VAL A 158 14.89 10.73 -11.56
N ASP A 159 15.07 10.62 -10.23
CA ASP A 159 15.68 11.64 -9.36
C ASP A 159 15.02 13.03 -9.43
N THR A 160 13.82 13.12 -9.99
CA THR A 160 13.06 14.36 -10.10
C THR A 160 12.02 14.41 -8.99
N PRO A 161 11.96 15.50 -8.18
CA PRO A 161 10.90 15.67 -7.20
C PRO A 161 9.57 15.86 -7.92
N VAL A 162 8.57 15.10 -7.49
CA VAL A 162 7.21 15.15 -8.02
C VAL A 162 6.26 15.59 -6.93
N ARG A 163 5.47 16.61 -7.20
CA ARG A 163 4.32 17.01 -6.39
C ARG A 163 3.05 16.47 -7.05
N ILE A 164 2.38 15.55 -6.38
CA ILE A 164 1.10 15.02 -6.85
C ILE A 164 -0.01 15.68 -6.03
N ARG A 165 -0.80 16.55 -6.68
CA ARG A 165 -2.03 17.10 -6.12
C ARG A 165 -3.14 16.08 -6.30
N VAL A 166 -3.88 15.77 -5.23
CA VAL A 166 -4.79 14.62 -5.21
C VAL A 166 -6.18 15.05 -4.75
N THR A 167 -7.17 14.75 -5.56
CA THR A 167 -8.60 14.94 -5.23
C THR A 167 -9.42 13.69 -5.62
N SER A 168 -10.70 13.71 -5.35
CA SER A 168 -11.66 12.71 -5.80
C SER A 168 -12.81 13.35 -6.54
N GLY A 169 -13.26 12.72 -7.59
CA GLY A 169 -14.51 13.05 -8.29
C GLY A 169 -15.73 12.32 -7.73
N SER A 170 -15.56 11.43 -6.74
CA SER A 170 -16.65 10.63 -6.16
C SER A 170 -16.37 10.37 -4.67
N VAL A 171 -16.31 9.11 -4.26
CA VAL A 171 -16.07 8.71 -2.87
C VAL A 171 -14.61 8.87 -2.47
N MET A 172 -14.36 8.94 -1.17
CA MET A 172 -13.00 8.99 -0.63
C MET A 172 -12.19 7.76 -1.04
N ASN A 173 -10.99 8.02 -1.55
CA ASN A 173 -9.99 7.04 -1.91
C ASN A 173 -8.64 7.39 -1.29
N SER A 174 -7.59 6.66 -1.61
CA SER A 174 -6.22 7.03 -1.26
C SER A 174 -5.24 6.54 -2.32
N LEU A 175 -4.39 7.45 -2.79
CA LEU A 175 -3.30 7.17 -3.71
C LEU A 175 -2.14 6.54 -2.95
N PHE A 176 -1.62 5.42 -3.43
CA PHE A 176 -0.48 4.74 -2.81
C PHE A 176 0.40 4.05 -3.84
N ILE A 177 1.68 4.40 -3.86
CA ILE A 177 2.73 3.74 -4.63
C ILE A 177 3.73 3.17 -3.63
N PRO A 178 3.60 1.89 -3.22
CA PRO A 178 4.30 1.32 -2.06
C PRO A 178 5.83 1.38 -2.12
N ARG A 179 6.41 1.41 -3.31
CA ARG A 179 7.86 1.48 -3.48
C ARG A 179 8.42 2.88 -3.45
N LEU A 180 7.59 3.90 -3.68
CA LEU A 180 8.04 5.30 -3.73
C LEU A 180 7.82 6.02 -2.40
N GLY A 181 6.69 5.77 -1.72
CA GLY A 181 6.47 6.45 -0.47
C GLY A 181 5.11 6.24 0.18
N THR A 182 4.67 7.29 0.90
CA THR A 182 3.47 7.27 1.71
C THR A 182 2.19 7.31 0.86
N GLN A 183 1.06 6.99 1.49
CA GLN A 183 -0.26 7.18 0.90
C GLN A 183 -0.81 8.56 1.25
N ILE A 184 -1.68 9.09 0.38
CA ILE A 184 -2.42 10.33 0.60
C ILE A 184 -3.90 10.13 0.28
N TYR A 185 -4.80 10.74 1.07
CA TYR A 185 -6.23 10.66 0.83
C TYR A 185 -6.67 11.55 -0.33
N ALA A 186 -7.49 10.97 -1.20
CA ALA A 186 -8.23 11.64 -2.26
C ALA A 186 -9.67 11.85 -1.79
N MET A 187 -10.07 13.09 -1.57
CA MET A 187 -11.41 13.46 -1.09
C MET A 187 -12.04 14.47 -2.03
N ALA A 188 -13.33 14.30 -2.31
CA ALA A 188 -14.09 15.23 -3.15
C ALA A 188 -14.09 16.65 -2.56
N GLY A 189 -13.77 17.63 -3.37
CA GLY A 189 -13.68 19.04 -2.95
C GLY A 189 -12.44 19.41 -2.12
N MET A 190 -11.53 18.46 -1.85
CA MET A 190 -10.27 18.72 -1.18
C MET A 190 -9.11 18.64 -2.18
N ASP A 191 -8.11 19.49 -1.98
CA ASP A 191 -6.85 19.46 -2.72
C ASP A 191 -5.74 19.09 -1.73
N ASN A 192 -5.40 17.81 -1.68
CA ASN A 192 -4.29 17.31 -0.90
C ASN A 192 -3.07 17.16 -1.80
N ASP A 193 -1.87 17.21 -1.23
CA ASP A 193 -0.65 16.96 -1.99
C ASP A 193 0.29 15.97 -1.31
N VAL A 194 1.05 15.25 -2.13
CA VAL A 194 2.12 14.36 -1.69
C VAL A 194 3.35 14.58 -2.56
N HIS A 195 4.50 14.56 -1.91
CA HIS A 195 5.79 14.74 -2.57
C HIS A 195 6.55 13.42 -2.59
N LEU A 196 6.99 13.00 -3.79
CA LEU A 196 7.70 11.74 -4.02
C LEU A 196 8.91 11.98 -4.93
N ILE A 197 9.92 11.12 -4.83
CA ILE A 197 11.02 11.01 -5.78
C ILE A 197 11.22 9.52 -6.08
N GLY A 198 11.38 9.16 -7.35
CA GLY A 198 11.78 7.83 -7.79
C GLY A 198 13.27 7.81 -8.09
N ASN A 199 14.07 7.01 -7.37
CA ASN A 199 15.53 6.98 -7.50
C ASN A 199 16.04 5.83 -8.39
N GLU A 200 15.19 4.95 -8.85
CA GLU A 200 15.56 3.81 -9.70
C GLU A 200 14.56 3.67 -10.83
N ILE A 201 15.07 3.59 -12.07
CA ILE A 201 14.25 3.38 -13.26
C ILE A 201 13.54 2.02 -13.17
N GLY A 202 12.24 2.01 -13.44
CA GLY A 202 11.43 0.81 -13.40
C GLY A 202 9.94 1.07 -13.40
N THR A 203 9.17 -0.02 -13.42
CA THR A 203 7.70 0.04 -13.32
C THR A 203 7.28 -0.33 -11.90
N TYR A 204 6.53 0.55 -11.29
CA TYR A 204 6.02 0.39 -9.94
C TYR A 204 4.50 0.45 -9.97
N TRP A 205 3.87 -0.59 -9.42
CA TRP A 205 2.42 -0.58 -9.32
C TRP A 205 1.94 0.38 -8.21
N GLY A 206 0.92 1.13 -8.53
CA GLY A 206 0.15 1.92 -7.59
C GLY A 206 -1.26 1.39 -7.43
N ARG A 207 -1.94 1.79 -6.37
CA ARG A 207 -3.31 1.35 -6.09
C ARG A 207 -4.05 2.30 -5.18
N SER A 208 -5.38 2.18 -5.18
CA SER A 208 -6.19 2.69 -4.10
C SER A 208 -6.06 1.80 -2.85
N THR A 209 -6.07 2.40 -1.66
CA THR A 209 -5.98 1.69 -0.38
C THR A 209 -7.18 1.94 0.54
N ASN A 210 -8.14 2.78 0.11
CA ASN A 210 -9.42 2.97 0.79
C ASN A 210 -10.52 2.27 0.00
N TYR A 211 -11.25 1.35 0.64
CA TYR A 211 -12.29 0.57 -0.03
C TYR A 211 -13.43 1.48 -0.53
N SER A 212 -13.74 1.39 -1.81
CA SER A 212 -14.70 2.25 -2.52
C SER A 212 -15.78 1.47 -3.29
N GLY A 213 -15.99 0.19 -2.99
CA GLY A 213 -17.06 -0.60 -3.60
C GLY A 213 -16.58 -1.75 -4.49
N ALA A 214 -17.46 -2.24 -5.35
CA ALA A 214 -17.30 -3.51 -6.09
C ALA A 214 -16.06 -3.55 -7.02
N GLY A 215 -15.71 -2.43 -7.67
CA GLY A 215 -14.57 -2.34 -8.57
C GLY A 215 -13.23 -2.00 -7.89
N PHE A 216 -13.21 -1.84 -6.56
CA PHE A 216 -12.01 -1.46 -5.80
C PHE A 216 -10.79 -2.35 -6.06
N ALA A 217 -11.01 -3.66 -6.21
CA ALA A 217 -9.91 -4.61 -6.46
C ALA A 217 -9.18 -4.35 -7.79
N GLY A 218 -9.88 -3.77 -8.77
CA GLY A 218 -9.31 -3.40 -10.07
C GLY A 218 -8.78 -1.96 -10.14
N MET A 219 -8.86 -1.19 -9.06
CA MET A 219 -8.38 0.19 -9.00
C MET A 219 -6.87 0.24 -8.76
N VAL A 220 -6.13 -0.15 -9.77
CA VAL A 220 -4.67 -0.22 -9.81
C VAL A 220 -4.15 0.57 -11.02
N PHE A 221 -2.91 1.01 -10.97
CA PHE A 221 -2.24 1.71 -12.06
C PHE A 221 -0.75 1.41 -12.06
N ASP A 222 -0.09 1.65 -13.18
CA ASP A 222 1.34 1.57 -13.30
C ASP A 222 1.99 2.96 -13.22
N ALA A 223 3.03 3.07 -12.41
CA ALA A 223 3.88 4.25 -12.29
C ALA A 223 5.26 3.93 -12.85
N TYR A 224 5.60 4.56 -13.96
CA TYR A 224 6.90 4.42 -14.60
C TYR A 224 7.86 5.47 -14.08
N VAL A 225 8.98 5.05 -13.52
CA VAL A 225 10.14 5.91 -13.30
C VAL A 225 11.07 5.69 -14.48
N THR A 226 11.34 6.74 -15.24
CA THR A 226 12.02 6.66 -16.53
C THR A 226 13.22 7.60 -16.58
N SER A 227 14.04 7.50 -17.64
CA SER A 227 14.98 8.57 -17.97
C SER A 227 14.23 9.83 -18.46
N ASP A 228 14.89 10.98 -18.47
CA ASP A 228 14.30 12.22 -19.02
C ASP A 228 13.88 12.03 -20.48
N GLU A 229 14.72 11.36 -21.28
CA GLU A 229 14.45 11.07 -22.69
C GLU A 229 13.23 10.17 -22.88
N ASP A 230 13.09 9.11 -22.06
CA ASP A 230 11.95 8.20 -22.12
C ASP A 230 10.68 8.86 -21.58
N PHE A 231 10.80 9.78 -20.60
CA PHE A 231 9.68 10.59 -20.12
C PHE A 231 9.16 11.50 -21.23
N ASP A 232 10.05 12.23 -21.92
CA ASP A 232 9.67 13.08 -23.04
C ASP A 232 9.04 12.28 -24.18
N ALA A 233 9.53 11.07 -24.45
CA ALA A 233 8.95 10.17 -25.43
C ALA A 233 7.55 9.71 -25.00
N TRP A 234 7.35 9.35 -23.73
CA TRP A 234 6.04 8.98 -23.19
C TRP A 234 5.04 10.14 -23.28
N ILE A 235 5.44 11.36 -22.92
CA ILE A 235 4.61 12.58 -23.10
C ILE A 235 4.21 12.76 -24.56
N ALA A 236 5.16 12.55 -25.48
CA ALA A 236 4.88 12.67 -26.91
C ALA A 236 3.87 11.61 -27.40
N ASP A 237 3.96 10.38 -26.87
CA ASP A 237 2.99 9.30 -27.18
C ASP A 237 1.60 9.63 -26.63
N VAL A 238 1.50 10.16 -25.41
CA VAL A 238 0.22 10.62 -24.83
C VAL A 238 -0.36 11.77 -25.65
N ALA A 239 0.46 12.74 -26.05
CA ALA A 239 0.05 13.89 -26.89
C ALA A 239 -0.36 13.50 -28.31
N ALA A 240 0.01 12.31 -28.79
CA ALA A 240 -0.43 11.78 -30.07
C ALA A 240 -1.83 11.14 -30.03
N SER A 241 -2.46 11.03 -28.86
CA SER A 241 -3.82 10.51 -28.73
C SER A 241 -4.82 11.34 -29.55
N PRO A 242 -5.80 10.71 -30.20
CA PRO A 242 -6.90 11.42 -30.85
C PRO A 242 -7.91 12.04 -29.89
N ASP A 243 -7.89 11.63 -28.60
CA ASP A 243 -8.89 11.98 -27.61
C ASP A 243 -8.46 13.22 -26.82
N ALA A 244 -9.43 14.07 -26.47
CA ALA A 244 -9.24 15.24 -25.61
C ALA A 244 -10.15 15.16 -24.40
N LEU A 245 -9.65 15.59 -23.25
CA LEU A 245 -10.41 15.61 -21.99
C LEU A 245 -11.04 16.99 -21.78
N THR A 246 -12.31 17.09 -22.09
CA THR A 246 -13.09 18.32 -21.90
C THR A 246 -13.82 18.35 -20.57
N TYR A 247 -14.12 19.55 -20.08
CA TYR A 247 -14.93 19.75 -18.88
C TYR A 247 -16.10 20.67 -19.19
N PRO A 248 -17.36 20.31 -18.84
CA PRO A 248 -17.74 19.13 -18.01
C PRO A 248 -18.03 17.84 -18.82
N GLU A 249 -18.25 17.88 -20.14
CA GLU A 249 -18.81 16.76 -20.92
C GLU A 249 -17.89 15.52 -20.94
N GLY A 250 -16.62 15.68 -21.32
CA GLY A 250 -15.65 14.58 -21.33
C GLY A 250 -15.37 14.02 -19.93
N TYR A 251 -15.42 14.90 -18.91
CA TYR A 251 -15.32 14.47 -17.53
C TYR A 251 -16.51 13.57 -17.14
N SER A 252 -17.73 13.98 -17.46
CA SER A 252 -18.95 13.21 -17.09
C SER A 252 -18.93 11.81 -17.70
N GLU A 253 -18.47 11.67 -18.95
CA GLU A 253 -18.29 10.37 -19.59
C GLU A 253 -17.22 9.53 -18.90
N LEU A 254 -16.06 10.15 -18.57
CA LEU A 254 -14.99 9.46 -17.88
C LEU A 254 -15.37 9.09 -16.44
N ALA A 255 -16.20 9.88 -15.77
CA ALA A 255 -16.62 9.65 -14.38
C ALA A 255 -17.62 8.50 -14.24
N GLU A 256 -18.25 8.03 -15.33
CA GLU A 256 -19.16 6.87 -15.28
C GLU A 256 -18.49 5.67 -14.63
N ARG A 257 -19.23 4.95 -13.79
CA ARG A 257 -18.75 3.79 -13.06
C ARG A 257 -18.25 2.70 -14.00
N SER A 258 -16.96 2.36 -13.88
CA SER A 258 -16.35 1.33 -14.72
C SER A 258 -15.16 0.71 -13.99
N SER A 259 -15.03 -0.62 -14.05
CA SER A 259 -13.96 -1.37 -13.41
C SER A 259 -13.05 -2.01 -14.44
N PHE A 260 -11.76 -2.22 -14.07
CA PHE A 260 -10.75 -2.80 -14.95
C PHE A 260 -10.59 -2.03 -16.27
N VAL A 261 -10.63 -0.69 -16.17
CA VAL A 261 -10.50 0.21 -17.32
C VAL A 261 -9.08 0.11 -17.87
N PRO A 262 -8.90 -0.10 -19.18
CA PRO A 262 -7.58 -0.07 -19.79
C PRO A 262 -6.97 1.33 -19.71
N VAL A 263 -5.68 1.42 -19.94
CA VAL A 263 -4.98 2.70 -20.09
C VAL A 263 -5.61 3.51 -21.22
N GLN A 264 -5.84 4.79 -20.97
CA GLN A 264 -6.35 5.77 -21.94
C GLN A 264 -5.50 7.02 -21.88
N TYR A 265 -5.31 7.67 -23.02
CA TYR A 265 -4.52 8.89 -23.14
C TYR A 265 -5.35 10.02 -23.74
N PHE A 266 -5.10 11.23 -23.25
CA PHE A 266 -5.73 12.45 -23.73
C PHE A 266 -4.65 13.47 -24.12
N SER A 267 -4.66 13.90 -25.38
CA SER A 267 -3.68 14.81 -25.96
C SER A 267 -3.87 16.27 -25.57
N ASP A 268 -5.06 16.61 -25.06
CA ASP A 268 -5.42 17.96 -24.63
C ASP A 268 -6.37 17.88 -23.43
N VAL A 269 -6.17 18.76 -22.46
CA VAL A 269 -6.98 18.85 -21.26
C VAL A 269 -7.50 20.27 -21.11
N THR A 270 -8.80 20.42 -20.88
CA THR A 270 -9.41 21.74 -20.63
C THR A 270 -8.60 22.52 -19.57
N PRO A 271 -8.20 23.76 -19.82
CA PRO A 271 -7.50 24.56 -18.84
C PRO A 271 -8.25 24.65 -17.50
N GLU A 272 -7.50 24.59 -16.40
CA GLU A 272 -8.07 24.61 -15.04
C GLU A 272 -9.06 23.47 -14.74
N PHE A 273 -8.94 22.34 -15.46
CA PHE A 273 -9.81 21.17 -15.27
C PHE A 273 -9.87 20.75 -13.80
N TYR A 274 -8.72 20.56 -13.18
CA TYR A 274 -8.61 20.12 -11.79
C TYR A 274 -9.23 21.12 -10.81
N GLU A 275 -8.95 22.40 -10.98
CA GLU A 275 -9.47 23.49 -10.14
C GLU A 275 -10.99 23.62 -10.26
N ARG A 276 -11.52 23.46 -11.48
CA ARG A 276 -12.96 23.45 -11.73
C ARG A 276 -13.63 22.26 -11.06
N LEU A 277 -13.02 21.08 -11.15
CA LEU A 277 -13.51 19.88 -10.48
C LEU A 277 -13.54 20.06 -8.96
N VAL A 278 -12.45 20.50 -8.34
CA VAL A 278 -12.40 20.74 -6.89
C VAL A 278 -13.45 21.77 -6.46
N SER A 279 -13.59 22.87 -7.21
CA SER A 279 -14.52 23.95 -6.87
C SER A 279 -16.00 23.56 -7.07
N SER A 280 -16.33 22.63 -7.96
CA SER A 280 -17.69 22.17 -8.20
C SER A 280 -18.34 21.60 -6.94
N PHE A 281 -17.60 20.87 -6.13
CA PHE A 281 -18.07 20.34 -4.85
C PHE A 281 -18.35 21.40 -3.78
N HIS A 282 -17.78 22.61 -3.90
CA HIS A 282 -18.00 23.71 -2.95
C HIS A 282 -19.19 24.59 -3.34
N THR A 283 -19.49 24.66 -4.64
CA THR A 283 -20.57 25.53 -5.17
C THR A 283 -21.91 24.83 -5.26
N GLY A 284 -21.97 23.51 -4.99
CA GLY A 284 -23.19 22.71 -5.15
C GLY A 284 -23.63 22.56 -6.61
N THR A 285 -22.77 22.91 -7.54
CA THR A 285 -22.93 22.68 -9.00
C THR A 285 -22.23 21.39 -9.41
N ASP A 286 -22.42 20.35 -8.62
CA ASP A 286 -21.84 19.02 -8.88
C ASP A 286 -22.46 18.49 -10.19
N PRO A 287 -21.65 18.20 -11.21
CA PRO A 287 -22.19 17.62 -12.46
C PRO A 287 -22.81 16.23 -12.24
N GLU A 288 -22.56 15.59 -11.09
CA GLU A 288 -23.12 14.28 -10.72
C GLU A 288 -24.41 14.35 -9.90
N THR A 289 -24.94 15.53 -9.53
CA THR A 289 -26.15 15.58 -8.69
C THR A 289 -27.42 15.00 -9.33
N ASP A 290 -27.40 14.67 -10.61
CA ASP A 290 -28.49 13.95 -11.28
C ASP A 290 -28.44 12.42 -11.02
N THR A 291 -27.40 11.89 -10.38
CA THR A 291 -27.25 10.44 -10.15
C THR A 291 -27.57 9.99 -8.73
N GLN A 292 -27.96 10.87 -7.81
CA GLN A 292 -28.37 10.48 -6.44
C GLN A 292 -29.64 9.59 -6.40
N ASP A 293 -30.38 9.47 -7.50
CA ASP A 293 -31.43 8.48 -7.61
C ASP A 293 -30.93 7.05 -8.00
N ALA A 294 -29.70 6.90 -8.39
CA ALA A 294 -29.09 5.59 -8.71
C ALA A 294 -28.64 4.80 -7.45
N ASP A 295 -28.56 5.41 -6.28
CA ASP A 295 -28.31 4.72 -5.00
C ASP A 295 -29.50 3.85 -4.54
N ARG A 296 -30.56 3.76 -5.33
CA ARG A 296 -31.68 2.83 -5.18
C ARG A 296 -31.59 1.60 -6.08
N ALA A 297 -30.47 1.27 -6.66
CA ALA A 297 -30.28 -0.07 -7.17
C ALA A 297 -30.44 -1.06 -6.00
N PRO A 298 -31.29 -2.12 -6.13
CA PRO A 298 -31.48 -3.08 -5.05
C PRO A 298 -30.12 -3.62 -4.67
N ALA A 299 -29.88 -3.66 -3.37
CA ALA A 299 -28.68 -4.28 -2.82
C ALA A 299 -28.52 -5.64 -3.50
N VAL A 300 -27.46 -5.80 -4.28
CA VAL A 300 -27.10 -7.11 -4.83
C VAL A 300 -26.88 -8.00 -3.60
N ASP A 301 -27.74 -8.99 -3.47
CA ASP A 301 -27.64 -9.95 -2.39
C ASP A 301 -26.28 -10.65 -2.53
N THR A 302 -25.35 -10.28 -1.66
CA THR A 302 -23.98 -10.81 -1.66
C THR A 302 -23.98 -12.32 -1.50
N ASN A 303 -25.06 -12.93 -1.04
CA ASN A 303 -25.24 -14.37 -0.96
C ASN A 303 -25.46 -15.01 -2.35
N GLU A 304 -26.13 -14.32 -3.29
CA GLU A 304 -26.30 -14.86 -4.65
C GLU A 304 -24.98 -14.81 -5.45
N ALA A 305 -24.18 -13.77 -5.26
CA ALA A 305 -22.85 -13.67 -5.92
C ALA A 305 -21.87 -14.71 -5.37
N TYR A 306 -21.94 -15.05 -4.08
CA TYR A 306 -21.11 -16.10 -3.48
C TYR A 306 -21.53 -17.50 -3.94
N GLN A 307 -22.83 -17.78 -4.04
CA GLN A 307 -23.35 -19.07 -4.50
C GLN A 307 -23.06 -19.34 -5.98
N THR A 308 -22.98 -18.28 -6.81
CA THR A 308 -22.63 -18.43 -8.24
C THR A 308 -21.16 -18.79 -8.43
N THR A 309 -20.27 -18.28 -7.57
CA THR A 309 -18.83 -18.62 -7.62
C THR A 309 -18.57 -20.02 -7.10
N GLU A 310 -19.24 -20.44 -6.03
CA GLU A 310 -19.08 -21.78 -5.46
C GLU A 310 -19.62 -22.85 -6.41
N ASN A 311 -20.73 -22.61 -7.10
CA ASN A 311 -21.26 -23.52 -8.11
C ASN A 311 -20.40 -23.61 -9.40
N GLN A 312 -19.64 -22.54 -9.73
CA GLN A 312 -18.70 -22.58 -10.86
C GLN A 312 -17.39 -23.33 -10.52
N GLU A 313 -16.94 -23.29 -9.27
CA GLU A 313 -15.78 -24.06 -8.82
C GLU A 313 -16.11 -25.56 -8.75
N ASP A 314 -17.29 -25.93 -8.28
CA ASP A 314 -17.76 -27.31 -8.24
C ASP A 314 -17.97 -27.93 -9.63
N GLU A 315 -18.47 -27.17 -10.63
CA GLU A 315 -18.62 -27.66 -12.02
C GLU A 315 -17.25 -27.87 -12.70
N VAL A 316 -16.25 -27.05 -12.38
CA VAL A 316 -14.89 -27.21 -12.94
C VAL A 316 -14.15 -28.40 -12.32
N GLU A 317 -14.41 -28.72 -11.05
CA GLU A 317 -13.79 -29.87 -10.36
C GLU A 317 -14.40 -31.19 -10.82
N ASP A 318 -15.72 -31.25 -11.06
CA ASP A 318 -16.39 -32.43 -11.59
C ASP A 318 -16.01 -32.72 -13.06
N ASP A 319 -15.81 -31.71 -13.91
CA ASP A 319 -15.34 -31.90 -15.29
C ASP A 319 -13.89 -32.40 -15.35
N GLN A 320 -13.04 -32.06 -14.39
CA GLN A 320 -11.68 -32.59 -14.30
C GLN A 320 -11.64 -34.03 -13.78
N LEU A 321 -12.58 -34.43 -12.93
CA LEU A 321 -12.68 -35.81 -12.47
C LEU A 321 -13.17 -36.76 -13.58
N ILE A 322 -14.15 -36.31 -14.37
CA ILE A 322 -14.70 -37.11 -15.49
C ILE A 322 -13.66 -37.27 -16.62
N SER A 323 -12.81 -36.27 -16.87
CA SER A 323 -11.75 -36.35 -17.88
C SER A 323 -10.59 -37.29 -17.51
N ASN A 324 -10.35 -37.50 -16.22
CA ASN A 324 -9.31 -38.41 -15.73
C ASN A 324 -9.74 -39.89 -15.68
N GLU A 325 -11.04 -40.19 -15.60
CA GLU A 325 -11.55 -41.57 -15.65
C GLU A 325 -11.71 -42.12 -17.09
N ALA A 326 -11.77 -41.23 -18.08
CA ALA A 326 -11.90 -41.66 -19.51
C ALA A 326 -10.57 -41.90 -20.24
N GLY A 327 -9.43 -41.71 -19.57
CA GLY A 327 -8.07 -41.84 -20.14
C GLY A 327 -7.21 -42.95 -19.54
N GLY A 328 -7.78 -43.92 -18.81
CA GLY A 328 -7.10 -45.07 -18.19
C GLY A 328 -7.40 -46.38 -18.93
#